data_cefe89cef0a201f9a58943a10cf5d411
#
_entry.id   cefe89cef0a201f9a58943a10cf5d411
#
_cell.length_a   1.000
_cell.length_b   1.000
_cell.length_c   1.000
_cell.angle_alpha   90.00
_cell.angle_beta   90.00
_cell.angle_gamma   90.00
#
_symmetry.space_group_name_H-M   'P 1'
#
loop_
_entity.id
_entity.type
_entity.pdbx_description
1 polymer ?
#
loop_
_entity_poly.entity_id
_entity_poly.type
_entity_poly.pdbx_seq_one_letter_code
_entity_poly.pdbx_strand_id
1 'polypeptide(L)'
;MAEGIEALKDRIGVERAVGVYQIEKAKITSFARAIGDPNPLWQDVAPPSLIPTLGFAQILPELISLFPTLLHGSTELECHQPVRAGDRITVSSQLANIRQRAGKDQRPVAFLTIELTYKNQRQELVARCRQVLIAP
;
A
#
# COMPACT_ATOMS: atom_id res chain seq x y z
N MET A 1 -16.12 15.46 1.54
CA MET A 1 -15.89 14.53 0.42
C MET A 1 -15.50 15.22 -0.88
N ALA A 2 -16.33 16.12 -1.40
CA ALA A 2 -16.03 16.81 -2.66
C ALA A 2 -14.72 17.58 -2.62
N GLU A 3 -14.39 18.21 -1.52
CA GLU A 3 -13.13 18.94 -1.32
C GLU A 3 -11.93 17.99 -1.34
N GLY A 4 -12.06 16.83 -0.70
CA GLY A 4 -11.01 15.81 -0.71
C GLY A 4 -10.73 15.28 -2.11
N ILE A 5 -11.78 15.02 -2.88
CA ILE A 5 -11.67 14.56 -4.27
C ILE A 5 -11.01 15.64 -5.12
N GLU A 6 -11.43 16.89 -4.98
CA GLU A 6 -10.86 18.00 -5.75
C GLU A 6 -9.37 18.18 -5.45
N ALA A 7 -8.96 18.02 -4.18
CA ALA A 7 -7.57 18.12 -3.78
C ALA A 7 -6.69 17.03 -4.41
N LEU A 8 -7.26 15.86 -4.71
CA LEU A 8 -6.52 14.74 -5.27
C LEU A 8 -6.60 14.63 -6.79
N LYS A 9 -7.46 15.39 -7.42
CA LYS A 9 -7.77 15.26 -8.85
C LYS A 9 -6.55 15.35 -9.74
N ASP A 10 -5.65 16.30 -9.45
CA ASP A 10 -4.44 16.53 -10.25
C ASP A 10 -3.35 15.47 -9.97
N ARG A 11 -3.55 14.63 -8.99
CA ARG A 11 -2.59 13.57 -8.62
C ARG A 11 -2.88 12.24 -9.28
N ILE A 12 -4.02 12.11 -9.93
CA ILE A 12 -4.39 10.85 -10.59
C ILE A 12 -3.37 10.57 -11.69
N GLY A 13 -2.77 9.38 -11.63
CA GLY A 13 -1.76 8.94 -12.59
C GLY A 13 -0.36 9.47 -12.35
N VAL A 14 -0.14 10.26 -11.30
CA VAL A 14 1.18 10.81 -10.97
C VAL A 14 1.88 9.93 -9.96
N GLU A 15 3.03 9.38 -10.35
CA GLU A 15 3.86 8.55 -9.48
C GLU A 15 4.61 9.43 -8.48
N ARG A 16 4.62 9.02 -7.21
CA ARG A 16 5.27 9.73 -6.12
C ARG A 16 6.18 8.78 -5.34
N ALA A 17 7.36 9.26 -4.98
CA ALA A 17 8.24 8.52 -4.08
C ALA A 17 7.63 8.48 -2.68
N VAL A 18 7.62 7.30 -2.07
CA VAL A 18 7.09 7.10 -0.71
C VAL A 18 8.23 6.94 0.28
N GLY A 19 9.20 6.09 0.00
CA GLY A 19 10.32 5.87 0.88
C GLY A 19 11.17 4.68 0.49
N VAL A 20 12.23 4.47 1.27
CA VAL A 20 13.15 3.36 1.13
C VAL A 20 13.20 2.61 2.45
N TYR A 21 13.06 1.29 2.42
CA TYR A 21 12.94 0.45 3.59
C TYR A 21 13.99 -0.65 3.58
N GLN A 22 14.80 -0.69 4.62
CA GLN A 22 15.76 -1.76 4.83
C GLN A 22 15.02 -2.97 5.40
N ILE A 23 15.16 -4.11 4.78
CA ILE A 23 14.51 -5.35 5.23
C ILE A 23 15.47 -6.11 6.13
N GLU A 24 15.34 -5.90 7.43
CA GLU A 24 16.17 -6.56 8.42
C GLU A 24 15.59 -7.93 8.79
N LYS A 25 16.47 -8.88 9.11
CA LYS A 25 16.04 -10.21 9.54
C LYS A 25 15.11 -10.15 10.75
N ALA A 26 15.39 -9.27 11.70
CA ALA A 26 14.55 -9.09 12.89
C ALA A 26 13.14 -8.64 12.53
N LYS A 27 13.00 -7.82 11.49
CA LYS A 27 11.71 -7.37 10.98
C LYS A 27 10.91 -8.54 10.41
N ILE A 28 11.55 -9.39 9.64
CA ILE A 28 10.91 -10.58 9.06
C ILE A 28 10.43 -11.52 10.16
N THR A 29 11.30 -11.85 11.13
CA THR A 29 10.96 -12.78 12.19
C THR A 29 9.88 -12.24 13.13
N SER A 30 9.95 -10.95 13.43
CA SER A 30 8.93 -10.28 14.25
C SER A 30 7.56 -10.29 13.55
N PHE A 31 7.53 -10.02 12.26
CA PHE A 31 6.28 -10.04 11.48
C PHE A 31 5.70 -11.47 11.39
N ALA A 32 6.55 -12.46 11.09
CA ALA A 32 6.12 -13.85 11.02
C ALA A 32 5.53 -14.33 12.35
N ARG A 33 6.13 -13.92 13.47
CA ARG A 33 5.62 -14.22 14.80
C ARG A 33 4.27 -13.56 15.03
N ALA A 34 4.12 -12.31 14.61
CA ALA A 34 2.90 -11.55 14.79
C ALA A 34 1.71 -12.17 14.02
N ILE A 35 1.96 -12.75 12.84
CA ILE A 35 0.90 -13.43 12.08
C ILE A 35 0.77 -14.92 12.47
N GLY A 36 1.58 -15.40 13.40
CA GLY A 36 1.49 -16.77 13.89
C GLY A 36 1.94 -17.83 12.90
N ASP A 37 2.81 -17.48 11.95
CA ASP A 37 3.28 -18.40 10.92
C ASP A 37 4.69 -18.91 11.24
N PRO A 38 4.83 -20.21 11.63
CA PRO A 38 6.11 -20.78 12.03
C PRO A 38 6.96 -21.28 10.85
N ASN A 39 6.56 -21.02 9.62
CA ASN A 39 7.28 -21.52 8.44
C ASN A 39 8.75 -21.08 8.49
N PRO A 40 9.72 -22.05 8.46
CA PRO A 40 11.14 -21.71 8.56
C PRO A 40 11.65 -20.86 7.39
N LEU A 41 10.92 -20.78 6.29
CA LEU A 41 11.25 -19.87 5.18
C LEU A 41 11.27 -18.41 5.63
N TRP A 42 10.42 -18.05 6.62
CA TRP A 42 10.33 -16.70 7.16
C TRP A 42 11.46 -16.38 8.17
N GLN A 43 12.67 -16.78 7.83
CA GLN A 43 13.91 -16.35 8.51
C GLN A 43 14.69 -15.44 7.59
N ASP A 44 14.77 -15.78 6.31
CA ASP A 44 15.57 -15.07 5.33
C ASP A 44 14.72 -14.43 4.22
N VAL A 45 13.47 -14.86 4.09
CA VAL A 45 12.52 -14.35 3.09
C VAL A 45 11.34 -13.74 3.84
N ALA A 46 10.91 -12.56 3.41
CA ALA A 46 9.76 -11.90 4.02
C ALA A 46 8.47 -12.61 3.61
N PRO A 47 7.54 -12.86 4.56
CA PRO A 47 6.20 -13.28 4.19
C PRO A 47 5.59 -12.27 3.23
N PRO A 48 4.88 -12.70 2.19
CA PRO A 48 4.32 -11.76 1.20
C PRO A 48 3.47 -10.65 1.81
N SER A 49 2.74 -10.94 2.89
CA SER A 49 1.88 -9.96 3.55
C SER A 49 2.64 -8.85 4.29
N LEU A 50 3.97 -8.98 4.46
CA LEU A 50 4.80 -7.90 4.97
C LEU A 50 4.91 -6.76 3.94
N ILE A 51 4.92 -7.09 2.64
CA ILE A 51 5.19 -6.12 1.58
C ILE A 51 4.18 -4.96 1.59
N PRO A 52 2.85 -5.19 1.65
CA PRO A 52 1.88 -4.09 1.67
C PRO A 52 2.01 -3.15 2.86
N THR A 53 2.67 -3.57 3.93
CA THR A 53 2.88 -2.70 5.11
C THR A 53 3.92 -1.62 4.84
N LEU A 54 4.80 -1.83 3.84
CA LEU A 54 5.86 -0.90 3.52
C LEU A 54 5.28 0.33 2.81
N GLY A 55 5.46 1.49 3.41
CA GLY A 55 5.08 2.76 2.82
C GLY A 55 3.64 3.18 3.01
N PHE A 56 2.74 2.30 3.38
CA PHE A 56 1.33 2.65 3.53
C PHE A 56 1.11 3.67 4.65
N ALA A 57 1.86 3.55 5.74
CA ALA A 57 1.79 4.48 6.86
C ALA A 57 2.20 5.92 6.49
N GLN A 58 2.97 6.11 5.42
CA GLN A 58 3.36 7.44 4.94
C GLN A 58 2.28 8.08 4.06
N ILE A 59 1.45 7.27 3.42
CA ILE A 59 0.39 7.73 2.53
C ILE A 59 -0.90 8.04 3.30
N LEU A 60 -1.21 7.21 4.26
CA LEU A 60 -2.49 7.22 4.95
C LEU A 60 -2.83 8.54 5.67
N PRO A 61 -1.89 9.21 6.37
CA PRO A 61 -2.21 10.45 7.08
C PRO A 61 -2.77 11.55 6.18
N GLU A 62 -2.23 11.69 4.97
CA GLU A 62 -2.71 12.69 4.02
C GLU A 62 -4.15 12.39 3.60
N LEU A 63 -4.45 11.13 3.31
CA LEU A 63 -5.79 10.72 2.92
C LEU A 63 -6.79 10.90 4.04
N ILE A 64 -6.40 10.56 5.26
CA ILE A 64 -7.25 10.76 6.45
C ILE A 64 -7.57 12.24 6.65
N SER A 65 -6.61 13.13 6.35
CA SER A 65 -6.85 14.58 6.48
C SER A 65 -7.87 15.10 5.46
N LEU A 66 -8.03 14.42 4.33
CA LEU A 66 -8.91 14.85 3.26
C LEU A 66 -10.32 14.25 3.34
N PHE A 67 -10.47 13.13 4.03
CA PHE A 67 -11.75 12.43 4.15
C PHE A 67 -12.09 12.16 5.61
N PRO A 68 -13.32 12.47 6.04
CA PRO A 68 -13.71 12.26 7.45
C PRO A 68 -13.63 10.80 7.88
N THR A 69 -13.92 9.89 6.97
CA THR A 69 -13.87 8.45 7.21
C THR A 69 -13.25 7.76 6.01
N LEU A 70 -12.34 6.85 6.29
CA LEU A 70 -11.77 5.95 5.28
C LEU A 70 -11.88 4.52 5.79
N LEU A 71 -12.41 3.67 4.94
CA LEU A 71 -12.49 2.24 5.18
C LEU A 71 -11.56 1.52 4.21
N HIS A 72 -10.97 0.44 4.67
CA HIS A 72 -10.15 -0.41 3.81
C HIS A 72 -11.09 -1.35 3.03
N GLY A 73 -11.09 -1.23 1.70
CA GLY A 73 -11.94 -2.04 0.84
C GLY A 73 -11.28 -3.35 0.42
N SER A 74 -10.11 -3.25 -0.22
CA SER A 74 -9.40 -4.43 -0.69
C SER A 74 -7.90 -4.18 -0.84
N THR A 75 -7.14 -5.26 -0.81
CA THR A 75 -5.71 -5.29 -1.12
C THR A 75 -5.46 -6.43 -2.11
N GLU A 76 -4.86 -6.10 -3.24
CA GLU A 76 -4.36 -7.09 -4.19
C GLU A 76 -2.85 -6.98 -4.23
N LEU A 77 -2.15 -8.10 -4.04
CA LEU A 77 -0.70 -8.15 -4.07
C LEU A 77 -0.24 -9.07 -5.19
N GLU A 78 0.61 -8.55 -6.06
CA GLU A 78 1.24 -9.31 -7.12
C GLU A 78 2.73 -9.39 -6.82
N CYS A 79 3.23 -10.60 -6.53
CA CYS A 79 4.63 -10.85 -6.19
C CYS A 79 5.39 -11.37 -7.40
N HIS A 80 6.51 -10.73 -7.71
CA HIS A 80 7.37 -11.11 -8.84
C HIS A 80 8.67 -11.79 -8.38
N GLN A 81 9.22 -11.34 -7.25
CA GLN A 81 10.45 -11.88 -6.67
C GLN A 81 10.34 -11.91 -5.16
N PRO A 82 11.04 -12.85 -4.49
CA PRO A 82 11.10 -12.85 -3.03
C PRO A 82 11.80 -11.58 -2.52
N VAL A 83 11.30 -11.06 -1.41
CA VAL A 83 11.98 -10.02 -0.64
C VAL A 83 12.79 -10.71 0.44
N ARG A 84 14.10 -10.48 0.45
CA ARG A 84 15.04 -11.17 1.33
C ARG A 84 15.57 -10.26 2.41
N ALA A 85 16.01 -10.87 3.51
CA ALA A 85 16.77 -10.15 4.53
C ALA A 85 17.99 -9.47 3.88
N GLY A 86 18.20 -8.19 4.22
CA GLY A 86 19.27 -7.37 3.64
C GLY A 86 18.84 -6.58 2.42
N ASP A 87 17.69 -6.87 1.82
CA ASP A 87 17.18 -6.09 0.69
C ASP A 87 16.81 -4.67 1.13
N ARG A 88 16.95 -3.75 0.18
CA ARG A 88 16.50 -2.37 0.35
C ARG A 88 15.37 -2.13 -0.66
N ILE A 89 14.18 -1.90 -0.14
CA ILE A 89 12.98 -1.78 -0.96
C ILE A 89 12.61 -0.32 -1.12
N THR A 90 12.61 0.14 -2.35
CA THR A 90 12.13 1.47 -2.72
C THR A 90 10.66 1.37 -3.08
N VAL A 91 9.84 2.20 -2.44
CA VAL A 91 8.39 2.21 -2.63
C VAL A 91 7.98 3.51 -3.31
N SER A 92 7.20 3.37 -4.37
CA SER A 92 6.51 4.50 -5.00
C SER A 92 5.01 4.23 -5.00
N SER A 93 4.23 5.29 -5.07
CA SER A 93 2.77 5.20 -5.08
C SER A 93 2.17 6.05 -6.19
N GLN A 94 0.98 5.66 -6.59
CA GLN A 94 0.22 6.39 -7.59
C GLN A 94 -1.26 6.24 -7.25
N LEU A 95 -1.97 7.36 -7.21
CA LEU A 95 -3.43 7.33 -7.16
C LEU A 95 -3.91 6.99 -8.56
N ALA A 96 -4.38 5.76 -8.77
CA ALA A 96 -4.73 5.28 -10.11
C ALA A 96 -6.05 5.87 -10.58
N ASN A 97 -7.06 5.91 -9.69
CA ASN A 97 -8.32 6.56 -10.01
C ASN A 97 -9.12 6.87 -8.74
N ILE A 98 -10.14 7.70 -8.93
CA ILE A 98 -11.18 7.94 -7.93
C ILE A 98 -12.51 7.71 -8.65
N ARG A 99 -13.33 6.83 -8.09
CA ARG A 99 -14.66 6.54 -8.64
C ARG A 99 -15.71 6.84 -7.58
N GLN A 100 -16.77 7.49 -8.00
CA GLN A 100 -17.89 7.80 -7.12
C GLN A 100 -19.11 6.96 -7.48
N ARG A 101 -19.86 6.59 -6.46
CA ARG A 101 -21.14 5.91 -6.58
C ARG A 101 -22.15 6.54 -5.64
N ALA A 102 -23.43 6.41 -5.97
CA ALA A 102 -24.50 6.67 -5.02
C ALA A 102 -24.57 5.51 -4.04
N GLY A 103 -24.40 5.78 -2.76
CA GLY A 103 -24.58 4.81 -1.70
C GLY A 103 -26.03 4.76 -1.23
N LYS A 104 -26.25 4.18 -0.03
CA LYS A 104 -27.55 4.22 0.63
C LYS A 104 -27.96 5.68 0.82
N ASP A 105 -29.26 5.97 0.70
CA ASP A 105 -29.84 7.30 0.85
C ASP A 105 -29.27 8.33 -0.14
N GLN A 106 -28.80 7.86 -1.31
CA GLN A 106 -28.26 8.72 -2.38
C GLN A 106 -27.01 9.53 -1.96
N ARG A 107 -26.38 9.20 -0.85
CA ARG A 107 -25.12 9.84 -0.45
C ARG A 107 -24.00 9.33 -1.31
N PRO A 108 -23.10 10.21 -1.78
CA PRO A 108 -21.98 9.78 -2.60
C PRO A 108 -20.98 8.96 -1.77
N VAL A 109 -20.46 7.90 -2.39
CA VAL A 109 -19.37 7.08 -1.83
C VAL A 109 -18.23 7.11 -2.84
N ALA A 110 -17.03 7.44 -2.37
CA ALA A 110 -15.84 7.46 -3.24
C ALA A 110 -14.99 6.21 -3.00
N PHE A 111 -14.47 5.68 -4.11
CA PHE A 111 -13.53 4.56 -4.11
C PHE A 111 -12.19 5.08 -4.66
N LEU A 112 -11.17 5.06 -3.82
CA LEU A 112 -9.83 5.50 -4.18
C LEU A 112 -8.97 4.26 -4.44
N THR A 113 -8.42 4.14 -5.63
CA THR A 113 -7.51 3.06 -5.97
C THR A 113 -6.09 3.59 -5.93
N ILE A 114 -5.26 3.02 -5.06
CA ILE A 114 -3.86 3.39 -4.89
C ILE A 114 -3.01 2.21 -5.31
N GLU A 115 -2.05 2.46 -6.17
CA GLU A 115 -1.08 1.47 -6.61
C GLU A 115 0.28 1.78 -6.00
N LEU A 116 0.90 0.75 -5.40
CA LEU A 116 2.23 0.82 -4.86
C LEU A 116 3.14 -0.10 -5.67
N THR A 117 4.34 0.39 -5.96
CA THR A 117 5.37 -0.34 -6.69
C THR A 117 6.57 -0.51 -5.79
N TYR A 118 7.07 -1.74 -5.71
CA TYR A 118 8.18 -2.11 -4.83
C TYR A 118 9.35 -2.62 -5.68
N LYS A 119 10.50 -1.97 -5.53
CA LYS A 119 11.74 -2.34 -6.23
C LYS A 119 12.86 -2.58 -5.23
N ASN A 120 13.71 -3.56 -5.53
CA ASN A 120 14.87 -3.83 -4.69
C ASN A 120 16.07 -2.92 -5.05
N GLN A 121 17.22 -3.14 -4.41
CA GLN A 121 18.43 -2.33 -4.62
C GLN A 121 19.02 -2.48 -6.03
N ARG A 122 18.61 -3.49 -6.78
CA ARG A 122 19.01 -3.71 -8.19
C ARG A 122 18.01 -3.12 -9.16
N GLN A 123 17.04 -2.33 -8.66
CA GLN A 123 15.95 -1.75 -9.46
C GLN A 123 15.04 -2.79 -10.11
N GLU A 124 15.04 -4.00 -9.58
CA GLU A 124 14.14 -5.05 -10.03
C GLU A 124 12.78 -4.89 -9.37
N LEU A 125 11.72 -5.06 -10.15
CA LEU A 125 10.35 -5.06 -9.62
C LEU A 125 10.13 -6.32 -8.79
N VAL A 126 9.91 -6.15 -7.49
CA VAL A 126 9.65 -7.29 -6.59
C VAL A 126 8.17 -7.53 -6.37
N ALA A 127 7.37 -6.46 -6.36
CA ALA A 127 5.93 -6.59 -6.16
C ALA A 127 5.18 -5.34 -6.61
N ARG A 128 3.88 -5.51 -6.83
CA ARG A 128 2.91 -4.42 -6.96
C ARG A 128 1.75 -4.69 -6.02
N CYS A 129 1.20 -3.64 -5.46
CA CYS A 129 0.06 -3.72 -4.57
C CYS A 129 -1.00 -2.72 -5.01
N ARG A 130 -2.25 -3.16 -5.10
CA ARG A 130 -3.39 -2.29 -5.36
C ARG A 130 -4.25 -2.27 -4.12
N GLN A 131 -4.44 -1.07 -3.57
CA GLN A 131 -5.27 -0.83 -2.41
C GLN A 131 -6.50 -0.04 -2.84
N VAL A 132 -7.68 -0.49 -2.44
CA VAL A 132 -8.91 0.27 -2.63
C VAL A 132 -9.39 0.76 -1.28
N LEU A 133 -9.50 2.06 -1.13
CA LEU A 133 -10.03 2.70 0.06
C LEU A 133 -11.41 3.27 -0.26
N ILE A 134 -12.29 3.22 0.73
CA ILE A 134 -13.67 3.64 0.58
C ILE A 134 -13.91 4.84 1.49
N ALA A 135 -14.35 5.95 0.89
CA ALA A 135 -14.77 7.15 1.61
C ALA A 135 -16.28 7.29 1.49
N PRO A 136 -17.01 6.86 2.52
CA PRO A 136 -18.47 6.98 2.51
C PRO A 136 -18.96 8.41 2.71
#